data_6aae8f125a905b7d3a10f6a1eeb2f864
#
_entry.id   6aae8f125a905b7d3a10f6a1eeb2f864
#
_cell.length_a   1.000
_cell.length_b   1.000
_cell.length_c   1.000
_cell.angle_alpha   90.00
_cell.angle_beta   90.00
_cell.angle_gamma   90.00
#
_symmetry.space_group_name_H-M   'P 1'
#
loop_
_entity.id
_entity.type
_entity.pdbx_description
1 polymer ?
#
loop_
_entity_poly.entity_id
_entity_poly.type
_entity_poly.pdbx_seq_one_letter_code
_entity_poly.pdbx_strand_id
1 'polypeptide(L)'
;MKLYLLFLLLFMNTQQFIFAQSFAKPVYVIVHGAWGGSWAFKKTDSLLTVAGAVVYRPSLTGQGERVHLATLDVGLNTHIDDVVNMILYEDLHNVILVGHSYGGMVITGVADRVPGRISQLIYLDAFVPEHGESVVRIQGTRADGLMKMASNGYLVPAWVRPGQLPPKDVPHPVKTFTDTISLTNPKRLQLPTTYILTVAKGAAASTDDFALQADRAKKKEWPVVQLEADHNPQWSAVEALVEMFLKIAKK
;
A
#
# COMPACT_ATOMS: atom_id res chain seq x y z
N MET A 1 -67.95 -5.81 -54.82
CA MET A 1 -67.68 -5.89 -53.36
C MET A 1 -66.19 -6.08 -53.19
N LYS A 2 -65.40 -4.97 -52.88
CA LYS A 2 -63.96 -5.02 -52.77
C LYS A 2 -63.60 -5.04 -51.25
N LEU A 3 -62.92 -6.13 -50.86
CA LEU A 3 -62.48 -6.35 -49.50
C LEU A 3 -61.07 -5.65 -49.33
N TYR A 4 -60.97 -4.62 -48.47
CA TYR A 4 -59.75 -3.97 -48.16
C TYR A 4 -59.09 -4.66 -46.93
N LEU A 5 -57.97 -5.33 -47.19
CA LEU A 5 -57.13 -5.94 -46.13
C LEU A 5 -56.26 -4.83 -45.52
N LEU A 6 -56.50 -4.50 -44.27
CA LEU A 6 -55.75 -3.51 -43.50
C LEU A 6 -54.54 -4.23 -42.85
N PHE A 7 -53.35 -4.02 -43.36
CA PHE A 7 -52.09 -4.49 -42.72
C PHE A 7 -51.68 -3.51 -41.59
N LEU A 8 -51.86 -3.95 -40.35
CA LEU A 8 -51.37 -3.25 -39.18
C LEU A 8 -49.92 -3.68 -38.96
N LEU A 9 -48.95 -2.80 -39.31
CA LEU A 9 -47.54 -2.96 -38.98
C LEU A 9 -47.33 -2.55 -37.52
N LEU A 10 -47.18 -3.56 -36.63
CA LEU A 10 -46.69 -3.36 -35.26
C LEU A 10 -45.20 -3.09 -35.33
N PHE A 11 -44.81 -1.81 -35.16
CA PHE A 11 -43.42 -1.44 -34.84
C PHE A 11 -43.15 -1.82 -33.39
N MET A 12 -42.55 -2.98 -33.12
CA MET A 12 -41.95 -3.29 -31.84
C MET A 12 -40.67 -2.49 -31.71
N ASN A 13 -40.77 -1.36 -30.99
CA ASN A 13 -39.62 -0.61 -30.49
C ASN A 13 -38.90 -1.48 -29.45
N THR A 14 -37.92 -2.28 -29.85
CA THR A 14 -36.98 -2.92 -28.91
C THR A 14 -36.00 -1.86 -28.43
N GLN A 15 -36.35 -1.20 -27.35
CA GLN A 15 -35.34 -0.42 -26.59
C GLN A 15 -34.31 -1.42 -26.04
N GLN A 16 -33.18 -1.53 -26.70
CA GLN A 16 -32.00 -2.19 -26.14
C GLN A 16 -31.55 -1.37 -24.95
N PHE A 17 -31.88 -1.82 -23.75
CA PHE A 17 -31.23 -1.35 -22.54
C PHE A 17 -29.76 -1.78 -22.61
N ILE A 18 -28.89 -0.89 -23.07
CA ILE A 18 -27.45 -1.06 -22.91
C ILE A 18 -27.19 -0.91 -21.41
N PHE A 19 -27.13 -2.05 -20.70
CA PHE A 19 -26.54 -2.06 -19.38
C PHE A 19 -25.08 -1.66 -19.55
N ALA A 20 -24.77 -0.40 -19.33
CA ALA A 20 -23.40 0.03 -19.14
C ALA A 20 -22.85 -0.80 -17.99
N GLN A 21 -21.95 -1.71 -18.30
CA GLN A 21 -21.27 -2.53 -17.32
C GLN A 21 -20.47 -1.55 -16.45
N SER A 22 -21.03 -1.20 -15.29
CA SER A 22 -20.35 -0.38 -14.29
C SER A 22 -19.18 -1.22 -13.79
N PHE A 23 -18.01 -1.02 -14.37
CA PHE A 23 -16.79 -1.55 -13.76
C PHE A 23 -16.67 -0.93 -12.38
N ALA A 24 -16.66 -1.77 -11.36
CA ALA A 24 -16.44 -1.31 -10.01
C ALA A 24 -15.14 -0.50 -9.95
N LYS A 25 -15.19 0.70 -9.34
CA LYS A 25 -14.01 1.55 -9.21
C LYS A 25 -12.92 0.81 -8.43
N PRO A 26 -11.65 0.85 -8.88
CA PRO A 26 -10.57 0.28 -8.10
C PRO A 26 -10.50 0.94 -6.71
N VAL A 27 -10.36 0.12 -5.66
CA VAL A 27 -10.25 0.59 -4.27
C VAL A 27 -8.80 0.40 -3.83
N TYR A 28 -8.09 1.50 -3.61
CA TYR A 28 -6.73 1.48 -3.09
C TYR A 28 -6.73 1.75 -1.59
N VAL A 29 -5.95 0.95 -0.86
CA VAL A 29 -5.56 1.25 0.52
C VAL A 29 -4.05 1.40 0.52
N ILE A 30 -3.54 2.61 0.82
CA ILE A 30 -2.12 2.94 0.77
C ILE A 30 -1.59 3.13 2.19
N VAL A 31 -0.67 2.26 2.59
CA VAL A 31 -0.01 2.26 3.90
C VAL A 31 1.37 2.89 3.76
N HIS A 32 1.59 3.99 4.48
CA HIS A 32 2.83 4.77 4.44
C HIS A 32 4.01 4.06 5.12
N GLY A 33 5.22 4.54 4.86
CA GLY A 33 6.46 4.10 5.50
C GLY A 33 6.62 4.61 6.94
N ALA A 34 7.76 4.30 7.55
CA ALA A 34 8.11 4.79 8.87
C ALA A 34 8.21 6.32 8.91
N TRP A 35 8.02 6.90 10.10
CA TRP A 35 8.10 8.33 10.43
C TRP A 35 7.04 9.22 9.78
N GLY A 36 6.52 8.84 8.60
CA GLY A 36 5.57 9.63 7.83
C GLY A 36 4.12 9.54 8.35
N GLY A 37 3.19 9.70 7.43
CA GLY A 37 1.75 9.61 7.68
C GLY A 37 0.97 9.60 6.36
N SER A 38 -0.35 9.61 6.45
CA SER A 38 -1.25 9.66 5.28
C SER A 38 -0.93 10.81 4.33
N TRP A 39 -0.46 11.92 4.86
CA TRP A 39 -0.13 13.14 4.12
C TRP A 39 0.90 12.93 3.01
N ALA A 40 1.82 11.95 3.18
CA ALA A 40 2.85 11.65 2.21
C ALA A 40 2.28 11.23 0.84
N PHE A 41 1.12 10.57 0.82
CA PHE A 41 0.46 10.08 -0.39
C PHE A 41 -0.71 10.95 -0.87
N LYS A 42 -0.83 12.21 -0.37
CA LYS A 42 -1.95 13.10 -0.72
C LYS A 42 -2.02 13.40 -2.24
N LYS A 43 -0.88 13.61 -2.90
CA LYS A 43 -0.84 13.84 -4.35
C LYS A 43 -1.15 12.58 -5.14
N THR A 44 -0.64 11.43 -4.70
CA THR A 44 -0.95 10.12 -5.28
C THR A 44 -2.45 9.82 -5.21
N ASP A 45 -3.08 10.03 -4.04
CA ASP A 45 -4.53 9.92 -3.84
C ASP A 45 -5.31 10.81 -4.83
N SER A 46 -4.96 12.09 -4.91
CA SER A 46 -5.62 13.03 -5.83
C SER A 46 -5.57 12.55 -7.28
N LEU A 47 -4.41 12.07 -7.75
CA LEU A 47 -4.26 11.61 -9.13
C LEU A 47 -5.00 10.28 -9.38
N LEU A 48 -4.98 9.34 -8.45
CA LEU A 48 -5.75 8.09 -8.54
C LEU A 48 -7.27 8.37 -8.54
N THR A 49 -7.72 9.32 -7.71
CA THR A 49 -9.13 9.73 -7.66
C THR A 49 -9.57 10.36 -8.98
N VAL A 50 -8.75 11.23 -9.58
CA VAL A 50 -9.00 11.77 -10.93
C VAL A 50 -9.07 10.66 -11.98
N ALA A 51 -8.27 9.60 -11.83
CA ALA A 51 -8.31 8.41 -12.69
C ALA A 51 -9.51 7.47 -12.41
N GLY A 52 -10.40 7.83 -11.48
CA GLY A 52 -11.64 7.11 -11.18
C GLY A 52 -11.54 6.08 -10.05
N ALA A 53 -10.44 6.00 -9.33
CA ALA A 53 -10.28 5.14 -8.17
C ALA A 53 -10.92 5.71 -6.90
N VAL A 54 -11.13 4.84 -5.91
CA VAL A 54 -11.40 5.21 -4.51
C VAL A 54 -10.13 4.96 -3.72
N VAL A 55 -9.68 5.91 -2.91
CA VAL A 55 -8.40 5.83 -2.21
C VAL A 55 -8.57 6.05 -0.72
N TYR A 56 -8.07 5.11 0.06
CA TYR A 56 -7.92 5.20 1.51
C TYR A 56 -6.42 5.23 1.84
N ARG A 57 -6.03 6.13 2.71
CA ARG A 57 -4.63 6.25 3.17
C ARG A 57 -4.60 6.55 4.67
N PRO A 58 -4.77 5.53 5.51
CA PRO A 58 -4.75 5.72 6.95
C PRO A 58 -3.37 6.16 7.43
N SER A 59 -3.30 7.08 8.40
CA SER A 59 -2.13 7.23 9.23
C SER A 59 -2.15 6.17 10.33
N LEU A 60 -1.01 5.49 10.49
CA LEU A 60 -0.84 4.48 11.53
C LEU A 60 -0.82 5.13 12.92
N THR A 61 -1.24 4.42 13.95
CA THR A 61 -1.27 4.92 15.33
C THR A 61 0.11 5.43 15.77
N GLY A 62 0.15 6.65 16.28
CA GLY A 62 1.39 7.32 16.69
C GLY A 62 2.18 7.97 15.53
N GLN A 63 1.64 7.98 14.31
CA GLN A 63 2.28 8.55 13.13
C GLN A 63 1.44 9.65 12.49
N GLY A 64 2.09 10.54 11.73
CA GLY A 64 1.42 11.66 11.08
C GLY A 64 0.59 12.50 12.04
N GLU A 65 -0.65 12.82 11.66
CA GLU A 65 -1.62 13.56 12.50
C GLU A 65 -2.08 12.77 13.74
N ARG A 66 -1.79 11.47 13.81
CA ARG A 66 -2.09 10.61 14.95
C ARG A 66 -0.92 10.50 15.95
N VAL A 67 0.11 11.36 15.82
CA VAL A 67 1.29 11.38 16.70
C VAL A 67 0.92 11.50 18.19
N HIS A 68 -0.19 12.14 18.52
CA HIS A 68 -0.68 12.28 19.90
C HIS A 68 -1.09 10.93 20.54
N LEU A 69 -1.23 9.86 19.76
CA LEU A 69 -1.52 8.50 20.21
C LEU A 69 -0.25 7.66 20.38
N ALA A 70 0.92 8.24 20.16
CA ALA A 70 2.19 7.53 20.29
C ALA A 70 2.45 7.13 21.75
N THR A 71 2.61 5.84 22.00
CA THR A 71 3.05 5.26 23.27
C THR A 71 4.11 4.20 23.02
N LEU A 72 4.79 3.75 24.09
CA LEU A 72 5.79 2.69 23.98
C LEU A 72 5.18 1.31 23.69
N ASP A 73 3.86 1.15 23.88
CA ASP A 73 3.13 -0.08 23.59
C ASP A 73 2.70 -0.19 22.11
N VAL A 74 2.77 0.90 21.37
CA VAL A 74 2.47 0.88 19.93
C VAL A 74 3.49 0.01 19.22
N GLY A 75 3.05 -1.13 18.72
CA GLY A 75 3.85 -2.13 18.02
C GLY A 75 3.35 -2.43 16.62
N LEU A 76 3.98 -3.42 15.95
CA LEU A 76 3.61 -3.83 14.60
C LEU A 76 2.14 -4.29 14.53
N ASN A 77 1.66 -5.04 15.54
CA ASN A 77 0.28 -5.49 15.58
C ASN A 77 -0.73 -4.33 15.66
N THR A 78 -0.42 -3.26 16.40
CA THR A 78 -1.25 -2.06 16.46
C THR A 78 -1.44 -1.46 15.05
N HIS A 79 -0.34 -1.35 14.30
CA HIS A 79 -0.38 -0.82 12.94
C HIS A 79 -1.12 -1.74 11.95
N ILE A 80 -1.01 -3.06 12.12
CA ILE A 80 -1.80 -4.03 11.34
C ILE A 80 -3.29 -3.86 11.68
N ASP A 81 -3.65 -3.72 12.98
CA ASP A 81 -5.03 -3.54 13.43
C ASP A 81 -5.64 -2.24 12.90
N ASP A 82 -4.87 -1.13 12.82
CA ASP A 82 -5.32 0.13 12.23
C ASP A 82 -5.87 -0.08 10.81
N VAL A 83 -5.14 -0.83 9.98
CA VAL A 83 -5.52 -1.06 8.58
C VAL A 83 -6.61 -2.12 8.44
N VAL A 84 -6.54 -3.22 9.22
CA VAL A 84 -7.57 -4.26 9.24
C VAL A 84 -8.91 -3.67 9.64
N ASN A 85 -8.95 -2.90 10.74
CA ASN A 85 -10.19 -2.31 11.23
C ASN A 85 -10.74 -1.30 10.22
N MET A 86 -9.90 -0.45 9.61
CA MET A 86 -10.37 0.46 8.55
C MET A 86 -11.03 -0.32 7.40
N ILE A 87 -10.40 -1.39 6.89
CA ILE A 87 -10.96 -2.22 5.81
C ILE A 87 -12.31 -2.82 6.23
N LEU A 88 -12.45 -3.27 7.47
CA LEU A 88 -13.68 -3.91 7.97
C LEU A 88 -14.79 -2.89 8.24
N TYR A 89 -14.49 -1.74 8.88
CA TYR A 89 -15.49 -0.73 9.23
C TYR A 89 -15.99 0.08 8.04
N GLU A 90 -15.13 0.29 7.02
CA GLU A 90 -15.51 0.87 5.73
C GLU A 90 -16.12 -0.18 4.77
N ASP A 91 -16.25 -1.44 5.23
CA ASP A 91 -16.74 -2.60 4.45
C ASP A 91 -16.08 -2.73 3.06
N LEU A 92 -14.77 -2.52 3.00
CA LEU A 92 -14.02 -2.55 1.75
C LEU A 92 -13.85 -3.97 1.23
N HIS A 93 -14.01 -4.12 -0.08
CA HIS A 93 -13.83 -5.37 -0.81
C HIS A 93 -12.95 -5.14 -2.04
N ASN A 94 -12.32 -6.20 -2.54
CA ASN A 94 -11.46 -6.16 -3.73
C ASN A 94 -10.36 -5.09 -3.61
N VAL A 95 -9.81 -4.92 -2.41
CA VAL A 95 -8.81 -3.90 -2.09
C VAL A 95 -7.50 -4.18 -2.80
N ILE A 96 -6.95 -3.17 -3.49
CA ILE A 96 -5.56 -3.11 -3.92
C ILE A 96 -4.78 -2.51 -2.75
N LEU A 97 -4.09 -3.36 -2.01
CA LEU A 97 -3.40 -2.96 -0.79
C LEU A 97 -1.94 -2.65 -1.09
N VAL A 98 -1.54 -1.40 -0.90
CA VAL A 98 -0.20 -0.88 -1.19
C VAL A 98 0.53 -0.62 0.12
N GLY A 99 1.78 -1.11 0.24
CA GLY A 99 2.64 -0.81 1.38
C GLY A 99 3.97 -0.23 0.91
N HIS A 100 4.31 0.95 1.40
CA HIS A 100 5.58 1.61 1.15
C HIS A 100 6.56 1.36 2.29
N SER A 101 7.81 1.00 1.99
CA SER A 101 8.88 0.90 2.98
C SER A 101 8.50 -0.02 4.16
N TYR A 102 8.47 0.50 5.40
CA TYR A 102 7.95 -0.19 6.58
C TYR A 102 6.50 -0.70 6.39
N GLY A 103 5.69 0.00 5.61
CA GLY A 103 4.32 -0.40 5.29
C GLY A 103 4.21 -1.80 4.69
N GLY A 104 5.29 -2.35 4.12
CA GLY A 104 5.36 -3.75 3.68
C GLY A 104 5.15 -4.76 4.81
N MET A 105 5.69 -4.49 6.01
CA MET A 105 5.43 -5.29 7.21
C MET A 105 3.94 -5.29 7.54
N VAL A 106 3.33 -4.11 7.51
CA VAL A 106 1.91 -3.92 7.86
C VAL A 106 1.00 -4.64 6.86
N ILE A 107 1.17 -4.39 5.55
CA ILE A 107 0.29 -5.01 4.54
C ILE A 107 0.41 -6.54 4.51
N THR A 108 1.59 -7.08 4.83
CA THR A 108 1.76 -8.54 4.95
C THR A 108 0.90 -9.10 6.09
N GLY A 109 0.88 -8.43 7.25
CA GLY A 109 0.03 -8.83 8.38
C GLY A 109 -1.47 -8.64 8.09
N VAL A 110 -1.85 -7.57 7.39
CA VAL A 110 -3.24 -7.35 6.95
C VAL A 110 -3.69 -8.46 5.99
N ALA A 111 -2.83 -8.83 5.02
CA ALA A 111 -3.11 -9.92 4.09
C ALA A 111 -3.27 -11.28 4.78
N ASP A 112 -2.55 -11.52 5.88
CA ASP A 112 -2.72 -12.72 6.69
C ASP A 112 -4.06 -12.75 7.43
N ARG A 113 -4.55 -11.59 7.94
CA ARG A 113 -5.77 -11.51 8.74
C ARG A 113 -7.05 -11.45 7.93
N VAL A 114 -7.06 -10.70 6.82
CA VAL A 114 -8.26 -10.45 6.01
C VAL A 114 -8.04 -10.70 4.51
N PRO A 115 -7.46 -11.87 4.10
CA PRO A 115 -7.13 -12.12 2.69
C PRO A 115 -8.36 -12.05 1.77
N GLY A 116 -9.54 -12.38 2.27
CA GLY A 116 -10.81 -12.32 1.50
C GLY A 116 -11.29 -10.92 1.15
N ARG A 117 -10.68 -9.87 1.72
CA ARG A 117 -10.98 -8.46 1.40
C ARG A 117 -10.04 -7.89 0.33
N ILE A 118 -8.94 -8.58 0.03
CA ILE A 118 -7.85 -8.09 -0.79
C ILE A 118 -7.89 -8.76 -2.15
N SER A 119 -7.82 -7.98 -3.22
CA SER A 119 -7.68 -8.48 -4.60
C SER A 119 -6.22 -8.53 -5.04
N GLN A 120 -5.37 -7.63 -4.52
CA GLN A 120 -3.98 -7.50 -4.95
C GLN A 120 -3.11 -6.83 -3.88
N LEU A 121 -1.83 -7.25 -3.81
CA LEU A 121 -0.80 -6.61 -2.99
C LEU A 121 0.21 -5.89 -3.87
N ILE A 122 0.61 -4.68 -3.47
CA ILE A 122 1.71 -3.92 -4.09
C ILE A 122 2.70 -3.52 -3.00
N TYR A 123 3.91 -4.06 -3.09
CA TYR A 123 5.03 -3.66 -2.25
C TYR A 123 5.79 -2.56 -2.98
N LEU A 124 5.74 -1.33 -2.49
CA LEU A 124 6.43 -0.18 -3.04
C LEU A 124 7.72 0.06 -2.26
N ASP A 125 8.83 -0.38 -2.80
CA ASP A 125 10.17 -0.25 -2.18
C ASP A 125 10.13 -0.61 -0.70
N ALA A 126 9.63 -1.82 -0.38
CA ALA A 126 9.10 -2.16 0.92
C ALA A 126 9.67 -3.48 1.47
N PHE A 127 9.60 -3.64 2.79
CA PHE A 127 9.96 -4.90 3.45
C PHE A 127 9.02 -6.04 3.04
N VAL A 128 9.60 -7.21 2.78
CA VAL A 128 8.89 -8.46 2.44
C VAL A 128 9.19 -9.49 3.54
N PRO A 129 8.45 -9.49 4.66
CA PRO A 129 8.73 -10.37 5.79
C PRO A 129 8.27 -11.82 5.57
N GLU A 130 8.96 -12.75 6.25
CA GLU A 130 8.50 -14.10 6.53
C GLU A 130 7.97 -14.21 7.96
N HIS A 131 7.29 -15.34 8.26
CA HIS A 131 6.81 -15.63 9.61
C HIS A 131 7.94 -15.53 10.64
N GLY A 132 7.70 -14.85 11.76
CA GLY A 132 8.66 -14.67 12.84
C GLY A 132 9.75 -13.63 12.58
N GLU A 133 9.72 -12.90 11.47
CA GLU A 133 10.66 -11.81 11.20
C GLU A 133 10.15 -10.47 11.74
N SER A 134 11.10 -9.60 12.06
CA SER A 134 10.92 -8.18 12.36
C SER A 134 11.78 -7.35 11.42
N VAL A 135 11.57 -6.04 11.34
CA VAL A 135 12.46 -5.15 10.55
C VAL A 135 13.90 -5.31 10.97
N VAL A 136 14.17 -5.29 12.28
CA VAL A 136 15.55 -5.47 12.82
C VAL A 136 16.13 -6.80 12.36
N ARG A 137 15.37 -7.88 12.40
CA ARG A 137 15.84 -9.21 11.96
C ARG A 137 16.11 -9.25 10.45
N ILE A 138 15.27 -8.65 9.63
CA ILE A 138 15.44 -8.57 8.18
C ILE A 138 16.67 -7.75 7.82
N GLN A 139 16.93 -6.66 8.53
CA GLN A 139 18.07 -5.77 8.30
C GLN A 139 19.42 -6.39 8.75
N GLY A 140 19.39 -7.35 9.66
CA GLY A 140 20.61 -8.00 10.15
C GLY A 140 21.58 -6.95 10.72
N THR A 141 22.83 -6.96 10.27
CA THR A 141 23.85 -5.99 10.73
C THR A 141 23.57 -4.53 10.41
N ARG A 142 22.74 -4.24 9.41
CA ARG A 142 22.29 -2.86 9.12
C ARG A 142 21.36 -2.32 10.21
N ALA A 143 20.72 -3.19 10.99
CA ALA A 143 19.87 -2.78 12.11
C ALA A 143 20.62 -1.99 13.18
N ASP A 144 21.93 -2.19 13.36
CA ASP A 144 22.74 -1.44 14.33
C ASP A 144 22.72 0.05 14.03
N GLY A 145 22.79 0.43 12.75
CA GLY A 145 22.69 1.83 12.33
C GLY A 145 21.31 2.42 12.63
N LEU A 146 20.26 1.64 12.38
CA LEU A 146 18.88 2.01 12.66
C LEU A 146 18.65 2.18 14.18
N MET A 147 19.12 1.21 14.98
CA MET A 147 18.94 1.23 16.44
C MET A 147 19.74 2.33 17.14
N LYS A 148 20.81 2.84 16.52
CA LYS A 148 21.51 4.04 17.03
C LYS A 148 20.66 5.31 17.04
N MET A 149 19.57 5.35 16.24
CA MET A 149 18.60 6.44 16.26
C MET A 149 17.59 6.31 17.41
N ALA A 150 17.64 5.22 18.19
CA ALA A 150 16.69 4.98 19.27
C ALA A 150 16.94 5.93 20.46
N SER A 151 15.88 6.63 20.86
CA SER A 151 15.87 7.51 22.04
C SER A 151 14.51 7.39 22.72
N ASN A 152 14.49 7.12 24.01
CA ASN A 152 13.29 7.02 24.83
C ASN A 152 12.19 6.10 24.23
N GLY A 153 12.61 4.99 23.60
CA GLY A 153 11.69 4.01 22.97
C GLY A 153 11.18 4.40 21.58
N TYR A 154 11.72 5.45 20.99
CA TYR A 154 11.40 5.89 19.63
C TYR A 154 12.65 5.94 18.75
N LEU A 155 12.50 5.64 17.47
CA LEU A 155 13.51 5.90 16.44
C LEU A 155 13.36 7.34 15.97
N VAL A 156 14.41 8.16 16.21
CA VAL A 156 14.41 9.60 15.94
C VAL A 156 15.56 9.93 15.00
N PRO A 157 15.37 9.86 13.67
CA PRO A 157 16.41 10.22 12.73
C PRO A 157 16.68 11.72 12.72
N ALA A 158 17.85 12.12 12.23
CA ALA A 158 18.34 13.50 12.29
C ALA A 158 17.44 14.52 11.54
N TRP A 159 16.62 14.06 10.60
CA TRP A 159 15.68 14.95 9.89
C TRP A 159 14.37 15.20 10.68
N VAL A 160 14.06 14.41 11.72
CA VAL A 160 12.93 14.64 12.64
C VAL A 160 13.39 15.61 13.71
N ARG A 161 13.07 16.89 13.53
CA ARG A 161 13.56 17.97 14.40
C ARG A 161 12.43 18.58 15.20
N PRO A 162 12.70 19.04 16.45
CA PRO A 162 11.77 19.87 17.20
C PRO A 162 11.38 21.13 16.42
N GLY A 163 10.15 21.61 16.61
CA GLY A 163 9.69 22.87 16.02
C GLY A 163 9.30 22.84 14.54
N GLN A 164 9.47 21.70 13.84
CA GLN A 164 8.96 21.57 12.47
C GLN A 164 7.43 21.67 12.43
N LEU A 165 6.89 22.42 11.46
CA LEU A 165 5.45 22.54 11.24
C LEU A 165 4.90 21.34 10.45
N PRO A 166 3.65 20.90 10.71
CA PRO A 166 2.96 19.92 9.89
C PRO A 166 2.72 20.41 8.44
N PRO A 167 2.69 19.50 7.45
CA PRO A 167 2.93 18.06 7.60
C PRO A 167 4.42 17.76 7.77
N LYS A 168 4.75 16.80 8.64
CA LYS A 168 6.13 16.45 8.95
C LYS A 168 6.27 15.01 9.39
N ASP A 169 7.50 14.49 9.31
CA ASP A 169 7.88 13.24 9.95
C ASP A 169 7.88 13.38 11.48
N VAL A 170 7.58 12.27 12.15
CA VAL A 170 7.48 12.18 13.61
C VAL A 170 8.31 11.01 14.14
N PRO A 171 8.73 11.00 15.42
CA PRO A 171 9.39 9.85 16.03
C PRO A 171 8.57 8.56 15.85
N HIS A 172 9.24 7.45 15.53
CA HIS A 172 8.59 6.18 15.27
C HIS A 172 8.81 5.19 16.42
N PRO A 173 7.77 4.53 16.97
CA PRO A 173 7.95 3.60 18.09
C PRO A 173 8.91 2.46 17.74
N VAL A 174 9.92 2.22 18.57
CA VAL A 174 10.92 1.15 18.35
C VAL A 174 10.25 -0.21 18.26
N LYS A 175 9.21 -0.43 19.06
CA LYS A 175 8.48 -1.70 19.12
C LYS A 175 7.95 -2.17 17.77
N THR A 176 7.56 -1.26 16.88
CA THR A 176 7.09 -1.59 15.52
C THR A 176 8.17 -2.23 14.65
N PHE A 177 9.45 -1.96 14.95
CA PHE A 177 10.60 -2.51 14.23
C PHE A 177 11.16 -3.78 14.86
N THR A 178 10.90 -3.98 16.16
CA THR A 178 11.39 -5.15 16.92
C THR A 178 10.35 -6.25 17.06
N ASP A 179 9.06 -5.94 17.01
CA ASP A 179 8.00 -6.95 17.02
C ASP A 179 8.12 -7.87 15.81
N THR A 180 7.98 -9.16 16.06
CA THR A 180 7.96 -10.18 15.01
C THR A 180 6.56 -10.33 14.44
N ILE A 181 6.48 -10.49 13.12
CA ILE A 181 5.21 -10.72 12.43
C ILE A 181 4.78 -12.19 12.55
N SER A 182 3.50 -12.42 12.88
CA SER A 182 2.90 -13.75 12.86
C SER A 182 2.11 -13.92 11.56
N LEU A 183 2.46 -14.92 10.76
CA LEU A 183 1.85 -15.22 9.46
C LEU A 183 1.42 -16.68 9.44
N THR A 184 0.14 -16.93 9.66
CA THR A 184 -0.41 -18.29 9.83
C THR A 184 -1.46 -18.67 8.80
N ASN A 185 -2.00 -17.70 8.05
CA ASN A 185 -3.05 -17.93 7.07
C ASN A 185 -2.46 -18.18 5.66
N PRO A 186 -2.52 -19.41 5.12
CA PRO A 186 -1.95 -19.71 3.81
C PRO A 186 -2.69 -19.02 2.65
N LYS A 187 -3.93 -18.55 2.83
CA LYS A 187 -4.70 -17.86 1.77
C LYS A 187 -4.01 -16.60 1.29
N ARG A 188 -3.22 -15.91 2.15
CA ARG A 188 -2.43 -14.74 1.75
C ARG A 188 -1.44 -15.02 0.61
N LEU A 189 -0.95 -16.28 0.51
CA LEU A 189 0.03 -16.69 -0.52
C LEU A 189 -0.59 -16.79 -1.92
N GLN A 190 -1.91 -16.81 -2.00
CA GLN A 190 -2.66 -16.89 -3.26
C GLN A 190 -2.98 -15.50 -3.84
N LEU A 191 -2.71 -14.44 -3.08
CA LEU A 191 -3.01 -13.08 -3.52
C LEU A 191 -2.04 -12.66 -4.63
N PRO A 192 -2.55 -12.16 -5.77
CA PRO A 192 -1.72 -11.53 -6.78
C PRO A 192 -0.86 -10.43 -6.14
N THR A 193 0.45 -10.52 -6.31
CA THR A 193 1.38 -9.63 -5.63
C THR A 193 2.41 -9.09 -6.62
N THR A 194 2.69 -7.80 -6.56
CA THR A 194 3.73 -7.14 -7.37
C THR A 194 4.67 -6.36 -6.45
N TYR A 195 5.96 -6.43 -6.72
CA TYR A 195 6.98 -5.61 -6.09
C TYR A 195 7.42 -4.49 -7.02
N ILE A 196 7.43 -3.25 -6.54
CA ILE A 196 7.99 -2.09 -7.24
C ILE A 196 9.29 -1.74 -6.52
N LEU A 197 10.42 -1.89 -7.21
CA LEU A 197 11.72 -1.42 -6.75
C LEU A 197 11.96 -0.02 -7.31
N THR A 198 12.22 0.96 -6.46
CA THR A 198 12.71 2.26 -6.92
C THR A 198 14.18 2.16 -7.23
N VAL A 199 14.61 2.81 -8.30
CA VAL A 199 16.03 2.84 -8.72
C VAL A 199 16.36 4.26 -9.11
N ALA A 200 17.31 4.88 -8.42
CA ALA A 200 17.74 6.22 -8.74
C ALA A 200 18.29 6.27 -10.19
N LYS A 201 18.09 7.39 -10.87
CA LYS A 201 18.53 7.58 -12.25
C LYS A 201 20.01 7.26 -12.42
N GLY A 202 20.31 6.34 -13.34
CA GLY A 202 21.68 5.92 -13.64
C GLY A 202 22.30 4.97 -12.61
N ALA A 203 21.60 4.60 -11.53
CA ALA A 203 22.06 3.61 -10.58
C ALA A 203 21.73 2.18 -11.06
N ALA A 204 22.47 1.20 -10.54
CA ALA A 204 22.13 -0.21 -10.73
C ALA A 204 21.10 -0.64 -9.69
N ALA A 205 20.09 -1.39 -10.10
CA ALA A 205 19.05 -1.89 -9.18
C ALA A 205 19.62 -2.70 -7.99
N SER A 206 20.77 -3.37 -8.19
CA SER A 206 21.46 -4.13 -7.13
C SER A 206 22.08 -3.27 -6.03
N THR A 207 22.23 -1.97 -6.26
CA THR A 207 22.81 -1.03 -5.28
C THR A 207 21.75 -0.29 -4.47
N ASP A 208 20.48 -0.51 -4.77
CA ASP A 208 19.37 0.06 -4.01
C ASP A 208 19.28 -0.58 -2.61
N ASP A 209 18.89 0.19 -1.62
CA ASP A 209 18.76 -0.26 -0.23
C ASP A 209 17.74 -1.39 -0.06
N PHE A 210 16.72 -1.44 -0.94
CA PHE A 210 15.69 -2.47 -0.97
C PHE A 210 15.92 -3.56 -2.03
N ALA A 211 17.09 -3.59 -2.69
CA ALA A 211 17.43 -4.64 -3.65
C ALA A 211 17.26 -6.06 -3.07
N LEU A 212 17.66 -6.28 -1.81
CA LEU A 212 17.47 -7.55 -1.12
C LEU A 212 15.98 -7.91 -0.94
N GLN A 213 15.11 -6.94 -0.77
CA GLN A 213 13.67 -7.18 -0.68
C GLN A 213 13.07 -7.52 -2.04
N ALA A 214 13.53 -6.88 -3.10
CA ALA A 214 13.19 -7.25 -4.47
C ALA A 214 13.63 -8.68 -4.80
N ASP A 215 14.80 -9.13 -4.32
CA ASP A 215 15.25 -10.51 -4.48
C ASP A 215 14.40 -11.50 -3.67
N ARG A 216 13.90 -11.12 -2.48
CA ARG A 216 12.91 -11.91 -1.73
C ARG A 216 11.61 -12.05 -2.52
N ALA A 217 11.16 -10.98 -3.17
CA ALA A 217 9.97 -10.99 -4.04
C ALA A 217 10.17 -11.91 -5.25
N LYS A 218 11.33 -11.87 -5.92
CA LYS A 218 11.67 -12.79 -7.02
C LYS A 218 11.66 -14.26 -6.60
N LYS A 219 12.18 -14.57 -5.40
CA LYS A 219 12.15 -15.94 -4.84
C LYS A 219 10.73 -16.44 -4.58
N LYS A 220 9.76 -15.55 -4.43
CA LYS A 220 8.33 -15.83 -4.31
C LYS A 220 7.61 -15.84 -5.67
N GLU A 221 8.37 -15.72 -6.77
CA GLU A 221 7.86 -15.65 -8.14
C GLU A 221 6.93 -14.44 -8.38
N TRP A 222 7.05 -13.40 -7.56
CA TRP A 222 6.30 -12.17 -7.76
C TRP A 222 6.92 -11.35 -8.90
N PRO A 223 6.09 -10.73 -9.77
CA PRO A 223 6.57 -9.73 -10.70
C PRO A 223 7.32 -8.61 -9.95
N VAL A 224 8.57 -8.35 -10.35
CA VAL A 224 9.36 -7.21 -9.87
C VAL A 224 9.50 -6.22 -11.01
N VAL A 225 8.97 -5.03 -10.81
CA VAL A 225 9.06 -3.91 -11.77
C VAL A 225 9.93 -2.80 -11.18
N GLN A 226 10.60 -2.04 -12.05
CA GLN A 226 11.44 -0.93 -11.60
C GLN A 226 10.76 0.40 -11.91
N LEU A 227 10.89 1.35 -10.98
CA LEU A 227 10.49 2.74 -11.12
C LEU A 227 11.73 3.62 -10.97
N GLU A 228 12.06 4.43 -11.97
CA GLU A 228 13.14 5.42 -11.85
C GLU A 228 12.71 6.52 -10.87
N ALA A 229 13.17 6.42 -9.62
CA ALA A 229 12.87 7.32 -8.53
C ALA A 229 13.83 7.08 -7.37
N ASP A 230 13.80 7.96 -6.36
CA ASP A 230 14.35 7.66 -5.03
C ASP A 230 13.38 6.80 -4.20
N HIS A 231 13.74 6.49 -2.94
CA HIS A 231 12.92 5.71 -2.00
C HIS A 231 11.51 6.29 -1.79
N ASN A 232 11.29 7.56 -2.11
CA ASN A 232 10.05 8.28 -1.87
C ASN A 232 9.37 8.72 -3.18
N PRO A 233 8.97 7.79 -4.05
CA PRO A 233 8.42 8.10 -5.38
C PRO A 233 7.10 8.87 -5.32
N GLN A 234 6.40 8.87 -4.17
CA GLN A 234 5.22 9.70 -3.93
C GLN A 234 5.52 11.19 -3.96
N TRP A 235 6.80 11.58 -3.94
CA TRP A 235 7.27 12.97 -4.09
C TRP A 235 8.11 13.16 -5.34
N SER A 236 9.07 12.27 -5.59
CA SER A 236 10.05 12.42 -6.66
C SER A 236 9.54 12.00 -8.04
N ALA A 237 8.54 11.11 -8.13
CA ALA A 237 8.04 10.54 -9.38
C ALA A 237 6.55 10.17 -9.32
N VAL A 238 5.70 11.05 -8.74
CA VAL A 238 4.32 10.71 -8.40
C VAL A 238 3.46 10.34 -9.60
N GLU A 239 3.62 11.00 -10.74
CA GLU A 239 2.88 10.73 -11.97
C GLU A 239 3.23 9.31 -12.50
N ALA A 240 4.51 8.98 -12.58
CA ALA A 240 4.98 7.65 -13.01
C ALA A 240 4.55 6.56 -12.01
N LEU A 241 4.55 6.85 -10.71
CA LEU A 241 4.03 5.95 -9.68
C LEU A 241 2.55 5.63 -9.89
N VAL A 242 1.73 6.65 -10.14
CA VAL A 242 0.28 6.49 -10.38
C VAL A 242 0.02 5.71 -11.66
N GLU A 243 0.72 6.01 -12.75
CA GLU A 243 0.62 5.24 -14.00
C GLU A 243 0.96 3.76 -13.76
N MET A 244 2.00 3.48 -12.96
CA MET A 244 2.39 2.13 -12.60
C MET A 244 1.32 1.42 -11.77
N PHE A 245 0.72 2.07 -10.77
CA PHE A 245 -0.39 1.52 -9.98
C PHE A 245 -1.58 1.18 -10.87
N LEU A 246 -1.99 2.08 -11.77
CA LEU A 246 -3.09 1.86 -12.69
C LEU A 246 -2.82 0.72 -13.68
N LYS A 247 -1.56 0.56 -14.13
CA LYS A 247 -1.15 -0.54 -15.01
C LYS A 247 -1.17 -1.89 -14.30
N ILE A 248 -0.76 -1.93 -13.03
CA ILE A 248 -0.75 -3.13 -12.20
C ILE A 248 -2.19 -3.57 -11.88
N ALA A 249 -3.08 -2.64 -11.55
CA ALA A 249 -4.48 -2.91 -11.21
C ALA A 249 -5.33 -3.48 -12.37
N LYS A 250 -4.88 -3.34 -13.61
CA LYS A 250 -5.58 -3.85 -14.82
C LYS A 250 -5.25 -5.31 -15.15
N LYS A 251 -4.32 -5.92 -14.44
CA LYS A 251 -3.90 -7.31 -14.63
C LYS A 251 -4.68 -8.26 -13.73
#